data_45dc8c5148f3eab2e4843524b6f55f74
#
_entry.id   45dc8c5148f3eab2e4843524b6f55f74
#
_cell.length_a   1.000
_cell.length_b   1.000
_cell.length_c   1.000
_cell.angle_alpha   90.00
_cell.angle_beta   90.00
_cell.angle_gamma   90.00
#
_symmetry.space_group_name_H-M   'P 1'
#
loop_
_entity.id
_entity.type
_entity.pdbx_description
1 polymer ?
#
loop_
_entity_poly.entity_id
_entity_poly.type
_entity_poly.pdbx_seq_one_letter_code
_entity_poly.pdbx_strand_id
1 'polypeptide(L)'
;MADQPSPDRFKAEMPEIPGVSSAAARRPGGNATALRLVGGMLAVLIVLLLGARWVMRPRHTDPPIAEAPPQLEVPSPAPDPNALLPHATEANPEIATIAEMAKPWSSKSFFFRNRFTGENVPSILVRLPGGSAAQPAGYWAFAMNSPYGNCQLEYVTDLEKLTTDYGFRGSKHAMVGNPCSRTLFDPTKMTLLPGNVWVRGAIAQGSDLRPPLGIELKIQGKNILAIRME
;
A
#
# COMPACT_ATOMS: atom_id res chain seq x y z
N MET A 1 -37.74 -37.52 12.59
CA MET A 1 -37.55 -36.62 13.73
C MET A 1 -36.06 -36.55 13.98
N ALA A 2 -35.42 -35.49 13.50
CA ALA A 2 -33.99 -35.27 13.64
C ALA A 2 -33.76 -34.30 14.78
N ASP A 3 -32.91 -34.72 15.71
CA ASP A 3 -32.54 -34.04 16.92
C ASP A 3 -31.71 -32.78 16.60
N GLN A 4 -32.17 -31.58 16.98
CA GLN A 4 -31.42 -30.36 16.89
C GLN A 4 -30.48 -30.24 18.08
N PRO A 5 -29.18 -30.00 17.88
CA PRO A 5 -28.27 -29.72 18.98
C PRO A 5 -28.51 -28.33 19.57
N SER A 6 -28.58 -28.30 20.89
CA SER A 6 -28.78 -27.12 21.75
C SER A 6 -27.61 -26.12 21.67
N PRO A 7 -27.87 -24.78 21.68
CA PRO A 7 -26.86 -23.74 21.46
C PRO A 7 -25.97 -23.36 22.65
N ASP A 8 -26.01 -24.11 23.76
CA ASP A 8 -25.38 -23.69 25.03
C ASP A 8 -23.93 -24.22 25.28
N ARG A 9 -23.19 -24.61 24.27
CA ARG A 9 -21.87 -25.27 24.44
C ARG A 9 -20.62 -24.44 24.14
N PHE A 10 -20.72 -23.11 24.06
CA PHE A 10 -19.54 -22.26 23.92
C PHE A 10 -19.51 -21.12 24.96
N LYS A 11 -19.42 -21.49 26.26
CA LYS A 11 -18.82 -20.57 27.24
C LYS A 11 -17.32 -20.83 27.21
N ALA A 12 -16.58 -20.02 26.44
CA ALA A 12 -15.14 -19.96 26.57
C ALA A 12 -14.80 -19.34 27.93
N GLU A 13 -14.29 -20.13 28.86
CA GLU A 13 -13.63 -19.65 30.06
C GLU A 13 -12.40 -18.83 29.62
N MET A 14 -12.45 -17.52 29.85
CA MET A 14 -11.27 -16.68 29.71
C MET A 14 -10.30 -16.99 30.85
N PRO A 15 -9.01 -17.25 30.56
CA PRO A 15 -8.02 -17.44 31.63
C PRO A 15 -7.84 -16.13 32.39
N GLU A 16 -7.98 -16.19 33.72
CA GLU A 16 -7.67 -15.10 34.65
C GLU A 16 -6.17 -14.75 34.54
N ILE A 17 -5.87 -13.50 34.23
CA ILE A 17 -4.51 -12.97 34.25
C ILE A 17 -4.16 -12.61 35.70
N PRO A 18 -3.25 -13.33 36.38
CA PRO A 18 -2.86 -12.97 37.74
C PRO A 18 -1.93 -11.74 37.70
N GLY A 19 -2.33 -10.66 38.41
CA GLY A 19 -1.37 -9.61 38.72
C GLY A 19 -1.78 -8.15 38.48
N VAL A 20 -3.07 -7.80 38.43
CA VAL A 20 -3.45 -6.39 38.50
C VAL A 20 -4.10 -6.11 39.88
N SER A 21 -3.28 -5.81 40.86
CA SER A 21 -3.71 -5.23 42.13
C SER A 21 -4.26 -3.83 41.93
N SER A 22 -5.53 -3.64 42.23
CA SER A 22 -6.18 -2.34 42.33
C SER A 22 -5.56 -1.53 43.45
N ALA A 23 -4.57 -0.70 43.16
CA ALA A 23 -4.06 0.27 44.11
C ALA A 23 -5.08 1.40 44.25
N ALA A 24 -5.74 1.40 45.40
CA ALA A 24 -6.64 2.45 45.83
C ALA A 24 -5.95 3.82 45.77
N ALA A 25 -6.51 4.72 44.99
CA ALA A 25 -6.08 6.11 44.86
C ALA A 25 -6.25 6.82 46.22
N ARG A 26 -5.17 6.98 46.99
CA ARG A 26 -5.08 7.95 48.10
C ARG A 26 -5.15 9.36 47.50
N ARG A 27 -6.21 10.08 47.79
CA ARG A 27 -6.29 11.52 47.61
C ARG A 27 -5.33 12.21 48.58
N PRO A 28 -4.35 13.01 48.14
CA PRO A 28 -3.66 13.92 49.02
C PRO A 28 -4.54 15.16 49.17
N GLY A 29 -5.06 15.34 50.37
CA GLY A 29 -5.57 16.64 50.81
C GLY A 29 -4.37 17.57 50.98
N GLY A 30 -4.20 18.52 50.10
CA GLY A 30 -3.11 19.50 50.09
C GLY A 30 -3.62 20.86 49.67
N ASN A 31 -3.73 21.74 50.63
CA ASN A 31 -3.68 23.20 50.66
C ASN A 31 -4.02 23.92 49.35
N ALA A 32 -5.30 24.08 49.06
CA ALA A 32 -5.83 24.82 47.90
C ALA A 32 -5.45 26.32 47.90
N THR A 33 -5.01 26.88 49.00
CA THR A 33 -4.59 28.28 49.14
C THR A 33 -3.20 28.58 48.62
N ALA A 34 -2.24 27.66 48.78
CA ALA A 34 -0.87 27.81 48.27
C ALA A 34 -0.84 27.70 46.74
N LEU A 35 -1.68 26.85 46.14
CA LEU A 35 -1.74 26.68 44.69
C LEU A 35 -2.29 27.90 43.96
N ARG A 36 -3.17 28.67 44.57
CA ARG A 36 -3.74 29.93 43.98
C ARG A 36 -2.73 31.08 43.92
N LEU A 37 -1.83 31.18 44.90
CA LEU A 37 -0.80 32.21 44.92
C LEU A 37 0.29 31.94 43.86
N VAL A 38 0.73 30.71 43.76
CA VAL A 38 1.75 30.32 42.75
C VAL A 38 1.19 30.42 41.33
N GLY A 39 -0.06 30.03 41.10
CA GLY A 39 -0.72 30.16 39.78
C GLY A 39 -0.90 31.63 39.35
N GLY A 40 -1.23 32.52 40.29
CA GLY A 40 -1.35 33.97 40.00
C GLY A 40 -0.02 34.61 39.61
N MET A 41 1.07 34.30 40.31
CA MET A 41 2.40 34.81 39.98
C MET A 41 2.91 34.34 38.61
N LEU A 42 2.66 33.05 38.28
CA LEU A 42 3.06 32.51 37.00
C LEU A 42 2.31 33.15 35.83
N ALA A 43 1.02 33.43 35.98
CA ALA A 43 0.21 34.11 34.98
C ALA A 43 0.70 35.55 34.69
N VAL A 44 1.04 36.29 35.72
CA VAL A 44 1.60 37.66 35.56
C VAL A 44 2.95 37.62 34.84
N LEU A 45 3.80 36.65 35.16
CA LEU A 45 5.12 36.51 34.54
C LEU A 45 5.00 36.18 33.05
N ILE A 46 4.05 35.32 32.67
CA ILE A 46 3.77 34.96 31.27
C ILE A 46 3.27 36.21 30.49
N VAL A 47 2.38 36.99 31.08
CA VAL A 47 1.87 38.23 30.41
C VAL A 47 2.98 39.25 30.23
N LEU A 48 3.88 39.44 31.19
CA LEU A 48 5.04 40.31 31.08
C LEU A 48 6.03 39.84 30.01
N LEU A 49 6.30 38.53 29.95
CA LEU A 49 7.19 37.99 28.93
C LEU A 49 6.61 38.07 27.51
N LEU A 50 5.31 37.87 27.36
CA LEU A 50 4.62 38.02 26.08
C LEU A 50 4.56 39.49 25.64
N GLY A 51 4.31 40.40 26.59
CA GLY A 51 4.33 41.85 26.34
C GLY A 51 5.71 42.36 25.95
N ALA A 52 6.77 41.94 26.65
CA ALA A 52 8.15 42.30 26.32
C ALA A 52 8.55 41.83 24.93
N ARG A 53 8.10 40.62 24.56
CA ARG A 53 8.39 40.05 23.23
C ARG A 53 7.65 40.77 22.09
N TRP A 54 6.51 41.41 22.40
CA TRP A 54 5.76 42.18 21.43
C TRP A 54 6.39 43.57 21.19
N VAL A 55 6.94 44.19 22.24
CA VAL A 55 7.64 45.49 22.16
C VAL A 55 9.02 45.37 21.50
N MET A 56 9.69 44.22 21.66
CA MET A 56 11.01 43.94 21.06
C MET A 56 10.96 43.33 19.67
N ARG A 57 9.81 43.27 19.01
CA ARG A 57 9.78 42.89 17.59
C ARG A 57 10.58 43.91 16.79
N PRO A 58 11.70 43.54 16.16
CA PRO A 58 12.40 44.45 15.27
C PRO A 58 11.41 44.85 14.18
N ARG A 59 11.21 46.17 14.03
CA ARG A 59 10.49 46.71 12.87
C ARG A 59 11.26 46.22 11.66
N HIS A 60 10.66 45.32 10.90
CA HIS A 60 11.17 44.99 9.58
C HIS A 60 11.12 46.29 8.76
N THR A 61 12.24 46.96 8.68
CA THR A 61 12.50 47.88 7.59
C THR A 61 12.61 47.02 6.35
N ASP A 62 11.63 47.11 5.46
CA ASP A 62 11.69 46.44 4.16
C ASP A 62 13.02 46.82 3.52
N PRO A 63 13.86 45.83 3.17
CA PRO A 63 15.08 46.13 2.40
C PRO A 63 14.64 46.79 1.08
N PRO A 64 15.42 47.73 0.53
CA PRO A 64 15.12 48.32 -0.77
C PRO A 64 14.92 47.17 -1.75
N ILE A 65 13.84 47.27 -2.55
CA ILE A 65 13.49 46.30 -3.60
C ILE A 65 14.70 46.17 -4.50
N ALA A 66 15.57 45.20 -4.21
CA ALA A 66 16.58 44.75 -5.14
C ALA A 66 15.85 44.23 -6.37
N GLU A 67 16.17 44.76 -7.55
CA GLU A 67 15.69 44.22 -8.81
C GLU A 67 15.80 42.70 -8.74
N ALA A 68 14.64 42.00 -8.90
CA ALA A 68 14.59 40.55 -8.86
C ALA A 68 15.57 40.01 -9.92
N PRO A 69 16.51 39.16 -9.52
CA PRO A 69 17.38 38.53 -10.49
C PRO A 69 16.51 37.86 -11.57
N PRO A 70 16.95 37.85 -12.84
CA PRO A 70 16.18 37.24 -13.91
C PRO A 70 15.76 35.83 -13.44
N GLN A 71 14.45 35.59 -13.41
CA GLN A 71 13.91 34.28 -13.06
C GLN A 71 14.48 33.32 -14.08
N LEU A 72 15.43 32.48 -13.63
CA LEU A 72 15.82 31.32 -14.38
C LEU A 72 14.51 30.56 -14.64
N GLU A 73 14.09 30.48 -15.90
CA GLU A 73 12.98 29.64 -16.30
C GLU A 73 13.26 28.24 -15.77
N VAL A 74 12.60 27.88 -14.69
CA VAL A 74 12.64 26.49 -14.18
C VAL A 74 12.06 25.65 -15.31
N PRO A 75 12.83 24.74 -15.90
CA PRO A 75 12.31 23.88 -16.96
C PRO A 75 11.03 23.25 -16.45
N SER A 76 9.96 23.37 -17.24
CA SER A 76 8.69 22.73 -16.92
C SER A 76 8.97 21.25 -16.57
N PRO A 77 8.52 20.74 -15.42
CA PRO A 77 8.78 19.35 -15.05
C PRO A 77 8.35 18.47 -16.22
N ALA A 78 9.23 17.51 -16.59
CA ALA A 78 8.90 16.54 -17.63
C ALA A 78 7.56 15.89 -17.29
N PRO A 79 6.67 15.68 -18.27
CA PRO A 79 5.37 15.07 -18.03
C PRO A 79 5.56 13.73 -17.31
N ASP A 80 4.83 13.52 -16.22
CA ASP A 80 4.88 12.27 -15.47
C ASP A 80 4.48 11.11 -16.40
N PRO A 81 5.37 10.14 -16.66
CA PRO A 81 5.06 9.01 -17.54
C PRO A 81 3.87 8.18 -17.03
N ASN A 82 3.54 8.30 -15.75
CA ASN A 82 2.40 7.62 -15.12
C ASN A 82 1.08 8.37 -15.33
N ALA A 83 1.09 9.63 -15.74
CA ALA A 83 -0.13 10.42 -15.95
C ALA A 83 -1.04 9.86 -17.06
N LEU A 84 -0.51 9.04 -17.95
CA LEU A 84 -1.25 8.41 -19.06
C LEU A 84 -1.71 6.98 -18.76
N LEU A 85 -1.38 6.42 -17.57
CA LEU A 85 -1.78 5.06 -17.24
C LEU A 85 -3.27 5.00 -16.90
N PRO A 86 -3.97 3.91 -17.30
CA PRO A 86 -5.37 3.69 -16.93
C PRO A 86 -5.52 3.65 -15.40
N HIS A 87 -6.58 4.27 -14.90
CA HIS A 87 -6.97 4.20 -13.49
C HIS A 87 -8.24 3.36 -13.36
N ALA A 88 -8.09 2.14 -12.85
CA ALA A 88 -9.23 1.26 -12.56
C ALA A 88 -9.93 1.71 -11.28
N THR A 89 -11.19 2.12 -11.42
CA THR A 89 -12.10 2.51 -10.34
C THR A 89 -13.39 1.71 -10.44
N GLU A 90 -14.24 1.74 -9.42
CA GLU A 90 -15.57 1.11 -9.50
C GLU A 90 -16.41 1.66 -10.65
N ALA A 91 -16.31 2.96 -10.92
CA ALA A 91 -17.06 3.60 -12.02
C ALA A 91 -16.43 3.34 -13.39
N ASN A 92 -15.12 3.15 -13.46
CA ASN A 92 -14.38 2.86 -14.70
C ASN A 92 -13.36 1.75 -14.44
N PRO A 93 -13.78 0.47 -14.45
CA PRO A 93 -12.90 -0.66 -14.15
C PRO A 93 -12.05 -1.11 -15.35
N GLU A 94 -12.22 -0.51 -16.54
CA GLU A 94 -11.50 -0.90 -17.75
C GLU A 94 -10.03 -0.56 -17.66
N ILE A 95 -9.17 -1.56 -17.93
CA ILE A 95 -7.71 -1.41 -17.86
C ILE A 95 -7.02 -1.69 -19.21
N ALA A 96 -7.63 -2.54 -20.03
CA ALA A 96 -7.08 -2.91 -21.34
C ALA A 96 -8.16 -3.50 -22.22
N THR A 97 -7.82 -3.67 -23.50
CA THR A 97 -8.61 -4.48 -24.44
C THR A 97 -7.92 -5.82 -24.71
N ILE A 98 -8.70 -6.82 -25.14
CA ILE A 98 -8.17 -8.13 -25.58
C ILE A 98 -7.15 -7.95 -26.73
N ALA A 99 -7.39 -7.00 -27.61
CA ALA A 99 -6.51 -6.73 -28.76
C ALA A 99 -5.13 -6.20 -28.32
N GLU A 100 -5.09 -5.30 -27.34
CA GLU A 100 -3.83 -4.81 -26.75
C GLU A 100 -3.03 -5.93 -26.08
N MET A 101 -3.72 -6.90 -25.51
CA MET A 101 -3.13 -8.03 -24.78
C MET A 101 -3.12 -9.32 -25.60
N ALA A 102 -3.08 -9.26 -26.93
CA ALA A 102 -3.16 -10.43 -27.79
C ALA A 102 -1.91 -11.33 -27.69
N LYS A 103 -0.73 -10.74 -27.47
CA LYS A 103 0.55 -11.44 -27.47
C LYS A 103 0.83 -12.06 -26.09
N PRO A 104 1.12 -13.36 -25.98
CA PRO A 104 1.57 -13.98 -24.72
C PRO A 104 2.76 -13.21 -24.12
N TRP A 105 2.77 -13.08 -22.81
CA TRP A 105 3.76 -12.34 -22.02
C TRP A 105 3.76 -10.82 -22.25
N SER A 106 2.82 -10.27 -23.03
CA SER A 106 2.62 -8.84 -23.03
C SER A 106 2.10 -8.38 -21.67
N SER A 107 2.43 -7.15 -21.32
CA SER A 107 1.98 -6.56 -20.06
C SER A 107 1.51 -5.13 -20.27
N LYS A 108 0.64 -4.65 -19.37
CA LYS A 108 0.15 -3.29 -19.35
C LYS A 108 0.05 -2.80 -17.91
N SER A 109 0.73 -1.70 -17.60
CA SER A 109 0.64 -1.07 -16.28
C SER A 109 -0.64 -0.27 -16.16
N PHE A 110 -1.17 -0.19 -14.94
CA PHE A 110 -2.35 0.61 -14.60
C PHE A 110 -2.32 0.93 -13.10
N PHE A 111 -3.18 1.85 -12.66
CA PHE A 111 -3.43 2.07 -11.24
C PHE A 111 -4.75 1.43 -10.84
N PHE A 112 -4.74 0.65 -9.78
CA PHE A 112 -5.96 0.13 -9.17
C PHE A 112 -6.31 0.98 -7.96
N ARG A 113 -7.53 1.57 -7.93
CA ARG A 113 -8.00 2.32 -6.78
C ARG A 113 -8.54 1.37 -5.72
N ASN A 114 -7.84 1.27 -4.61
CA ASN A 114 -8.30 0.51 -3.46
C ASN A 114 -9.53 1.20 -2.87
N ARG A 115 -10.68 0.52 -2.86
CA ARG A 115 -11.95 1.07 -2.38
C ARG A 115 -11.98 1.33 -0.87
N PHE A 116 -11.13 0.66 -0.09
CA PHE A 116 -11.10 0.81 1.36
C PHE A 116 -10.19 1.95 1.80
N THR A 117 -9.01 2.11 1.18
CA THR A 117 -8.04 3.15 1.52
C THR A 117 -8.15 4.38 0.62
N GLY A 118 -8.77 4.25 -0.55
CA GLY A 118 -8.82 5.30 -1.57
C GLY A 118 -7.50 5.51 -2.31
N GLU A 119 -6.48 4.72 -2.02
CA GLU A 119 -5.15 4.83 -2.62
C GLU A 119 -5.11 4.24 -4.03
N ASN A 120 -4.30 4.84 -4.88
CA ASN A 120 -3.98 4.30 -6.20
C ASN A 120 -2.79 3.36 -6.06
N VAL A 121 -3.03 2.06 -6.23
CA VAL A 121 -2.02 1.01 -6.13
C VAL A 121 -1.45 0.75 -7.52
N PRO A 122 -0.13 0.94 -7.73
CA PRO A 122 0.53 0.56 -8.99
C PRO A 122 0.32 -0.93 -9.24
N SER A 123 -0.16 -1.27 -10.42
CA SER A 123 -0.57 -2.62 -10.76
C SER A 123 -0.18 -2.95 -12.21
N ILE A 124 -0.09 -4.21 -12.52
CA ILE A 124 0.22 -4.69 -13.86
C ILE A 124 -0.72 -5.81 -14.27
N LEU A 125 -1.13 -5.79 -15.53
CA LEU A 125 -1.83 -6.87 -16.22
C LEU A 125 -0.84 -7.62 -17.09
N VAL A 126 -0.81 -8.94 -16.99
CA VAL A 126 0.04 -9.82 -17.79
C VAL A 126 -0.81 -10.81 -18.58
N ARG A 127 -0.52 -10.99 -19.87
CA ARG A 127 -1.11 -12.03 -20.71
C ARG A 127 -0.37 -13.36 -20.50
N LEU A 128 -1.07 -14.38 -20.05
CA LEU A 128 -0.48 -15.70 -19.81
C LEU A 128 -0.50 -16.56 -21.08
N PRO A 129 0.49 -17.44 -21.27
CA PRO A 129 0.47 -18.41 -22.37
C PRO A 129 -0.59 -19.48 -22.14
N GLY A 130 -1.13 -20.06 -23.22
CA GLY A 130 -2.04 -21.18 -23.17
C GLY A 130 -3.48 -20.91 -22.73
N GLY A 131 -3.78 -19.79 -22.12
CA GLY A 131 -5.13 -19.41 -21.76
C GLY A 131 -5.91 -18.76 -22.92
N SER A 132 -7.25 -18.90 -22.93
CA SER A 132 -8.10 -18.19 -23.89
C SER A 132 -8.04 -16.67 -23.63
N ALA A 133 -7.95 -15.87 -24.69
CA ALA A 133 -8.01 -14.40 -24.56
C ALA A 133 -9.39 -13.90 -24.13
N ALA A 134 -10.44 -14.69 -24.34
CA ALA A 134 -11.81 -14.37 -23.93
C ALA A 134 -12.13 -14.78 -22.49
N GLN A 135 -11.16 -15.29 -21.74
CA GLN A 135 -11.36 -15.76 -20.38
C GLN A 135 -10.40 -15.08 -19.39
N PRO A 136 -10.85 -14.67 -18.19
CA PRO A 136 -9.99 -14.06 -17.18
C PRO A 136 -8.77 -14.93 -16.82
N ALA A 137 -8.89 -16.25 -16.84
CA ALA A 137 -7.82 -17.20 -16.57
C ALA A 137 -6.62 -17.07 -17.53
N GLY A 138 -6.82 -16.46 -18.71
CA GLY A 138 -5.74 -16.15 -19.66
C GLY A 138 -4.88 -14.95 -19.26
N TYR A 139 -5.17 -14.33 -18.15
CA TYR A 139 -4.47 -13.14 -17.65
C TYR A 139 -4.13 -13.28 -16.17
N TRP A 140 -3.20 -12.47 -15.73
CA TRP A 140 -2.92 -12.26 -14.32
C TRP A 140 -2.71 -10.76 -14.08
N ALA A 141 -3.52 -10.18 -13.20
CA ALA A 141 -3.33 -8.82 -12.73
C ALA A 141 -2.96 -8.86 -11.24
N PHE A 142 -2.01 -8.00 -10.86
CA PHE A 142 -1.53 -7.97 -9.48
C PHE A 142 -0.95 -6.60 -9.12
N ALA A 143 -0.90 -6.32 -7.82
CA ALA A 143 -0.26 -5.13 -7.28
C ALA A 143 1.27 -5.22 -7.43
N MET A 144 1.89 -4.14 -7.86
CA MET A 144 3.36 -4.02 -8.00
C MET A 144 4.06 -3.72 -6.68
N ASN A 145 3.33 -3.58 -5.59
CA ASN A 145 3.89 -3.46 -4.25
C ASN A 145 3.96 -4.83 -3.58
N SER A 146 5.07 -5.13 -2.92
CA SER A 146 5.18 -6.33 -2.11
C SER A 146 4.11 -6.33 -1.02
N PRO A 147 3.44 -7.46 -0.74
CA PRO A 147 2.44 -7.57 0.33
C PRO A 147 3.00 -7.26 1.71
N TYR A 148 4.31 -7.43 1.89
CA TYR A 148 5.03 -7.17 3.13
C TYR A 148 6.22 -6.26 2.84
N GLY A 149 6.19 -5.05 3.39
CA GLY A 149 7.22 -4.04 3.19
C GLY A 149 6.94 -3.07 2.04
N ASN A 150 7.90 -2.19 1.77
CA ASN A 150 7.77 -1.10 0.80
C ASN A 150 8.50 -1.40 -0.53
N CYS A 151 8.77 -2.68 -0.82
CA CYS A 151 9.48 -3.03 -2.04
C CYS A 151 8.54 -3.03 -3.24
N GLN A 152 8.96 -2.36 -4.29
CA GLN A 152 8.28 -2.42 -5.58
C GLN A 152 8.72 -3.69 -6.31
N LEU A 153 7.74 -4.46 -6.77
CA LEU A 153 7.96 -5.65 -7.58
C LEU A 153 8.29 -5.25 -9.02
N GLU A 154 8.90 -6.16 -9.75
CA GLU A 154 9.18 -5.97 -11.17
C GLU A 154 8.71 -7.15 -12.01
N TYR A 155 8.24 -6.88 -13.21
CA TYR A 155 7.93 -7.91 -14.20
C TYR A 155 9.13 -8.10 -15.10
N VAL A 156 9.84 -9.22 -14.92
CA VAL A 156 11.11 -9.51 -15.59
C VAL A 156 10.86 -10.40 -16.79
N THR A 157 10.98 -9.82 -18.00
CA THR A 157 10.87 -10.53 -19.28
C THR A 157 12.23 -10.94 -19.83
N ASP A 158 13.31 -10.32 -19.36
CA ASP A 158 14.67 -10.64 -19.71
C ASP A 158 15.18 -11.81 -18.85
N LEU A 159 15.46 -12.95 -19.48
CA LEU A 159 15.95 -14.14 -18.80
C LEU A 159 17.40 -14.00 -18.30
N GLU A 160 18.21 -13.13 -18.91
CA GLU A 160 19.54 -12.83 -18.42
C GLU A 160 19.48 -12.09 -17.09
N LYS A 161 18.57 -11.13 -16.96
CA LYS A 161 18.30 -10.43 -15.71
C LYS A 161 17.90 -11.38 -14.58
N LEU A 162 17.13 -12.44 -14.87
CA LEU A 162 16.81 -13.46 -13.86
C LEU A 162 18.05 -14.19 -13.33
N THR A 163 19.06 -14.35 -14.19
CA THR A 163 20.32 -14.99 -13.79
C THR A 163 21.25 -14.04 -13.04
N THR A 164 21.39 -12.80 -13.51
CA THR A 164 22.34 -11.83 -12.94
C THR A 164 21.85 -11.28 -11.61
N ASP A 165 20.60 -10.81 -11.55
CA ASP A 165 20.07 -10.09 -10.40
C ASP A 165 19.48 -11.02 -9.35
N TYR A 166 18.87 -12.14 -9.78
CA TYR A 166 18.22 -13.10 -8.89
C TYR A 166 18.99 -14.40 -8.69
N GLY A 167 20.01 -14.68 -9.51
CA GLY A 167 20.76 -15.94 -9.46
C GLY A 167 19.94 -17.16 -9.96
N PHE A 168 18.86 -16.94 -10.71
CA PHE A 168 17.92 -17.98 -11.12
C PHE A 168 18.12 -18.39 -12.57
N ARG A 169 18.51 -19.65 -12.79
CA ARG A 169 18.87 -20.19 -14.12
C ARG A 169 17.82 -21.12 -14.74
N GLY A 170 16.68 -21.29 -14.10
CA GLY A 170 15.72 -22.33 -14.50
C GLY A 170 14.54 -21.85 -15.33
N SER A 171 14.34 -20.53 -15.51
CA SER A 171 13.17 -20.02 -16.20
C SER A 171 13.31 -20.08 -17.71
N LYS A 172 12.19 -20.40 -18.38
CA LYS A 172 12.02 -20.32 -19.84
C LYS A 172 11.01 -19.24 -20.24
N HIS A 173 10.55 -18.44 -19.28
CA HIS A 173 9.51 -17.44 -19.46
C HIS A 173 9.67 -16.30 -18.45
N ALA A 174 8.91 -15.23 -18.66
CA ALA A 174 8.88 -14.08 -17.77
C ALA A 174 8.45 -14.45 -16.33
N MET A 175 9.04 -13.80 -15.35
CA MET A 175 8.79 -13.98 -13.92
C MET A 175 8.41 -12.65 -13.28
N VAL A 176 7.88 -12.71 -12.06
CA VAL A 176 7.73 -11.52 -11.22
C VAL A 176 8.78 -11.57 -10.13
N GLY A 177 9.56 -10.51 -9.98
CA GLY A 177 10.65 -10.43 -9.03
C GLY A 177 10.37 -9.45 -7.90
N ASN A 178 10.81 -9.81 -6.70
CA ASN A 178 10.98 -8.89 -5.58
C ASN A 178 12.48 -8.60 -5.41
N PRO A 179 12.98 -7.44 -5.87
CA PRO A 179 14.42 -7.16 -5.83
C PRO A 179 14.98 -7.03 -4.41
N CYS A 180 14.14 -6.70 -3.43
CA CYS A 180 14.59 -6.55 -2.04
C CYS A 180 14.88 -7.89 -1.36
N SER A 181 14.08 -8.90 -1.63
CA SER A 181 14.23 -10.27 -1.06
C SER A 181 14.86 -11.27 -2.04
N ARG A 182 15.06 -10.86 -3.30
CA ARG A 182 15.45 -11.75 -4.40
C ARG A 182 14.49 -12.92 -4.60
N THR A 183 13.23 -12.72 -4.26
CA THR A 183 12.18 -13.71 -4.48
C THR A 183 11.65 -13.63 -5.90
N LEU A 184 11.41 -14.78 -6.50
CA LEU A 184 10.78 -14.91 -7.82
C LEU A 184 9.47 -15.65 -7.71
N PHE A 185 8.46 -15.14 -8.40
CA PHE A 185 7.12 -15.72 -8.49
C PHE A 185 6.86 -16.18 -9.93
N ASP A 186 6.40 -17.42 -10.08
CA ASP A 186 6.08 -17.99 -11.38
C ASP A 186 4.63 -17.67 -11.77
N PRO A 187 4.39 -16.84 -12.80
CA PRO A 187 3.05 -16.47 -13.23
C PRO A 187 2.19 -17.62 -13.72
N THR A 188 2.80 -18.73 -14.12
CA THR A 188 2.10 -19.90 -14.65
C THR A 188 1.59 -20.83 -13.56
N LYS A 189 2.10 -20.69 -12.34
CA LYS A 189 1.80 -21.62 -11.25
C LYS A 189 0.87 -21.02 -10.21
N MET A 190 0.05 -21.88 -9.64
CA MET A 190 -0.82 -21.56 -8.51
C MET A 190 -0.19 -22.10 -7.22
N THR A 191 -0.47 -21.45 -6.10
CA THR A 191 -0.12 -21.96 -4.76
C THR A 191 -1.33 -21.83 -3.84
N LEU A 192 -1.37 -22.69 -2.83
CA LEU A 192 -2.42 -22.70 -1.82
C LEU A 192 -1.93 -21.94 -0.59
N LEU A 193 -2.65 -20.88 -0.22
CA LEU A 193 -2.40 -20.15 1.01
C LEU A 193 -3.18 -20.74 2.19
N PRO A 194 -2.82 -20.39 3.44
CA PRO A 194 -3.64 -20.71 4.61
C PRO A 194 -5.09 -20.26 4.42
N GLY A 195 -6.05 -21.08 4.84
CA GLY A 195 -7.47 -20.85 4.60
C GLY A 195 -7.99 -21.40 3.28
N ASN A 196 -7.21 -22.26 2.61
CA ASN A 196 -7.59 -22.93 1.34
C ASN A 196 -7.85 -21.96 0.17
N VAL A 197 -7.12 -20.85 0.14
CA VAL A 197 -7.21 -19.86 -0.93
C VAL A 197 -6.15 -20.13 -1.99
N TRP A 198 -6.59 -20.43 -3.21
CA TRP A 198 -5.69 -20.58 -4.36
C TRP A 198 -5.34 -19.22 -4.95
N VAL A 199 -4.05 -18.92 -5.02
CA VAL A 199 -3.53 -17.68 -5.61
C VAL A 199 -2.50 -18.00 -6.69
N ARG A 200 -2.37 -17.11 -7.66
CA ARG A 200 -1.39 -17.22 -8.74
C ARG A 200 -0.05 -16.59 -8.32
N GLY A 201 1.02 -17.06 -8.97
CA GLY A 201 2.36 -16.57 -8.71
C GLY A 201 3.09 -17.40 -7.65
N ALA A 202 3.06 -18.73 -7.75
CA ALA A 202 3.79 -19.57 -6.80
C ALA A 202 5.26 -19.15 -6.69
N ILE A 203 5.80 -19.17 -5.49
CA ILE A 203 7.19 -18.84 -5.23
C ILE A 203 8.08 -19.92 -5.91
N ALA A 204 8.90 -19.49 -6.85
CA ALA A 204 9.87 -20.33 -7.53
C ALA A 204 11.23 -20.30 -6.82
N GLN A 205 11.58 -19.18 -6.19
CA GLN A 205 12.80 -18.97 -5.42
C GLN A 205 12.55 -17.86 -4.41
N GLY A 206 13.25 -17.91 -3.29
CA GLY A 206 13.26 -16.85 -2.27
C GLY A 206 12.47 -17.19 -1.02
N SER A 207 12.26 -16.19 -0.18
CA SER A 207 11.72 -16.35 1.19
C SER A 207 10.49 -15.51 1.50
N ASP A 208 9.85 -14.89 0.50
CA ASP A 208 8.62 -14.16 0.72
C ASP A 208 7.52 -15.10 1.23
N LEU A 209 6.62 -14.57 2.05
CA LEU A 209 5.61 -15.39 2.71
C LEU A 209 4.40 -15.71 1.81
N ARG A 210 4.17 -14.87 0.78
CA ARG A 210 3.07 -15.05 -0.17
C ARG A 210 3.37 -14.39 -1.52
N PRO A 211 2.68 -14.80 -2.57
CA PRO A 211 2.67 -14.10 -3.87
C PRO A 211 2.13 -12.67 -3.77
N PRO A 212 2.37 -11.85 -4.82
CA PRO A 212 1.75 -10.55 -4.96
C PRO A 212 0.23 -10.58 -4.81
N LEU A 213 -0.35 -9.50 -4.29
CA LEU A 213 -1.81 -9.39 -4.19
C LEU A 213 -2.44 -9.42 -5.58
N GLY A 214 -3.27 -10.41 -5.83
CA GLY A 214 -4.00 -10.58 -7.07
C GLY A 214 -5.12 -9.56 -7.23
N ILE A 215 -5.46 -9.25 -8.48
CA ILE A 215 -6.61 -8.44 -8.83
C ILE A 215 -7.54 -9.31 -9.67
N GLU A 216 -8.78 -9.46 -9.20
CA GLU A 216 -9.82 -10.17 -9.90
C GLU A 216 -10.18 -9.49 -11.21
N LEU A 217 -10.20 -10.26 -12.29
CA LEU A 217 -10.50 -9.77 -13.63
C LEU A 217 -11.85 -10.27 -14.12
N LYS A 218 -12.49 -9.44 -14.93
CA LYS A 218 -13.68 -9.81 -15.71
C LYS A 218 -13.48 -9.42 -17.18
N ILE A 219 -13.90 -10.27 -18.09
CA ILE A 219 -13.95 -9.94 -19.52
C ILE A 219 -15.38 -9.52 -19.86
N GLN A 220 -15.52 -8.35 -20.47
CA GLN A 220 -16.81 -7.85 -20.95
C GLN A 220 -16.67 -7.38 -22.41
N GLY A 221 -17.16 -8.19 -23.32
CA GLY A 221 -16.98 -7.96 -24.75
C GLY A 221 -15.50 -8.02 -25.15
N LYS A 222 -14.93 -6.88 -25.54
CA LYS A 222 -13.51 -6.76 -25.90
C LYS A 222 -12.65 -6.20 -24.77
N ASN A 223 -13.26 -5.81 -23.65
CA ASN A 223 -12.59 -5.08 -22.58
C ASN A 223 -12.24 -6.00 -21.42
N ILE A 224 -11.08 -5.73 -20.82
CA ILE A 224 -10.57 -6.37 -19.61
C ILE A 224 -10.79 -5.41 -18.45
N LEU A 225 -11.53 -5.84 -17.46
CA LEU A 225 -11.93 -5.04 -16.30
C LEU A 225 -11.23 -5.57 -15.05
N ALA A 226 -10.69 -4.65 -14.23
CA ALA A 226 -10.18 -4.94 -12.90
C ALA A 226 -11.29 -4.69 -11.87
N ILE A 227 -11.71 -5.73 -11.15
CA ILE A 227 -12.91 -5.69 -10.31
C ILE A 227 -12.57 -5.48 -8.84
N ARG A 228 -11.66 -6.30 -8.31
CA ARG A 228 -11.38 -6.36 -6.87
C ARG A 228 -9.95 -6.82 -6.65
N MET A 229 -9.28 -6.23 -5.66
CA MET A 229 -8.01 -6.73 -5.12
C MET A 229 -8.31 -7.71 -3.98
N GLU A 230 -7.55 -8.80 -3.90
CA GLU A 230 -7.62 -9.79 -2.83
C GLU A 230 -7.33 -9.20 -1.45
#